data_0fc64053a372d2cb1850161e57fd2315
#
_entry.id   0fc64053a372d2cb1850161e57fd2315
#
_cell.length_a   1.000
_cell.length_b   1.000
_cell.length_c   1.000
_cell.angle_alpha   90.00
_cell.angle_beta   90.00
_cell.angle_gamma   90.00
#
_symmetry.space_group_name_H-M   'P 1'
#
loop_
_entity.id
_entity.type
_entity.pdbx_description
1 polymer ?
#
loop_
_entity_poly.entity_id
_entity_poly.type
_entity_poly.pdbx_seq_one_letter_code
_entity_poly.pdbx_strand_id
1 'polypeptide(L)'
;MMKSDGTSEIITLIRNDEPVVEGTPMNADTLNTLSDVAGADIAKEKAEAAATVASTAKDAAELAANSATASRDAAASSAEKAKKSADKAAAVVSTDPTLTISGAPADAKAVGDRINAIKIETDKTLTISGAAADAAAVGSIVLPRLVVQTEAGSSIVLSDGEKDVSGVAAGGSFSAALPHDGEWTVTATLGTGAATETVQAEYCRTKTLTLTYYTLTVTVKAGSTVTAQCGDKTVTGTVPESGSIKLYLPIAGTWTVTATLGDETTEGTVEVSEYRDYPLELASAHIYGASWDGTSTTKWSRTDEAAEFTDPVPYVAGASSYGSPFDNLQPWAGMVKSERTGGTMVSIPKFWYKLTQNGRGMSIQIADRAVEGYSVSPAHMDRGDGNGERDVVYIGRYHCNGTYKSGTGSPRANMTRSSARSNIHNLGSTIWQSDFAMRFTVWLLYIVEFCDWNSQAKIGYGCGNNSSPQSMGYTDSMPYHTGTTQSSRTTYGCGTQYRNIEGLWDNVLDWCDGCYNNGDGLNIILNPTNFSDGSGGTAVGVPSNGWPSAFGVKTNGGFPMFIPTSASGNEATYSCDSWNFGSSYPCLYVGGNYGRNSYDGLFYVSYYSASSYSGSIGCRLQELPNGGV
;
A
#
# COMPACT_ATOMS: atom_id res chain seq x y z
N MET A 1 -21.68 -15.77 -20.29
CA MET A 1 -20.68 -16.73 -20.84
C MET A 1 -19.62 -17.00 -19.79
N MET A 2 -19.12 -18.21 -19.69
CA MET A 2 -17.99 -18.52 -18.83
C MET A 2 -16.69 -18.22 -19.55
N LYS A 3 -15.77 -17.49 -18.90
CA LYS A 3 -14.40 -17.34 -19.39
C LYS A 3 -13.61 -18.64 -19.17
N SER A 4 -12.52 -18.81 -19.88
CA SER A 4 -11.65 -19.98 -19.76
C SER A 4 -10.97 -20.16 -18.39
N ASP A 5 -11.08 -19.16 -17.51
CA ASP A 5 -10.59 -19.17 -16.12
C ASP A 5 -11.67 -19.56 -15.09
N GLY A 6 -12.88 -19.90 -15.53
CA GLY A 6 -14.00 -20.28 -14.68
C GLY A 6 -14.81 -19.10 -14.12
N THR A 7 -14.52 -17.87 -14.54
CA THR A 7 -15.31 -16.69 -14.14
C THR A 7 -16.46 -16.44 -15.11
N SER A 8 -17.61 -15.99 -14.58
CA SER A 8 -18.76 -15.58 -15.41
C SER A 8 -18.79 -14.06 -15.57
N GLU A 9 -18.87 -13.59 -16.79
CA GLU A 9 -19.05 -12.17 -17.09
C GLU A 9 -20.47 -11.94 -17.64
N ILE A 10 -21.17 -10.95 -17.09
CA ILE A 10 -22.46 -10.53 -17.64
C ILE A 10 -22.17 -9.61 -18.82
N ILE A 11 -22.37 -10.09 -20.02
CA ILE A 11 -22.29 -9.26 -21.23
C ILE A 11 -23.66 -8.64 -21.46
N THR A 12 -23.75 -7.34 -21.28
CA THR A 12 -24.93 -6.58 -21.68
C THR A 12 -24.78 -6.23 -23.17
N LEU A 13 -25.55 -6.89 -24.02
CA LEU A 13 -25.62 -6.55 -25.44
C LEU A 13 -26.54 -5.34 -25.61
N ILE A 14 -25.96 -4.17 -25.82
CA ILE A 14 -26.72 -2.97 -26.21
C ILE A 14 -26.79 -2.97 -27.73
N ARG A 15 -27.96 -3.20 -28.27
CA ARG A 15 -28.25 -2.98 -29.68
C ARG A 15 -28.67 -1.51 -29.86
N ASN A 16 -27.97 -0.81 -30.73
CA ASN A 16 -28.10 0.64 -30.81
C ASN A 16 -29.11 1.14 -31.85
N ASP A 17 -29.82 0.32 -32.56
CA ASP A 17 -30.65 0.78 -33.68
C ASP A 17 -31.91 -0.06 -33.87
N GLU A 18 -32.92 0.11 -33.09
CA GLU A 18 -34.35 -0.05 -33.36
C GLU A 18 -35.12 -0.44 -32.12
N PRO A 19 -36.37 0.06 -31.95
CA PRO A 19 -37.18 -0.32 -30.81
C PRO A 19 -37.59 -1.80 -30.91
N VAL A 20 -37.14 -2.60 -29.97
CA VAL A 20 -37.60 -4.00 -29.82
C VAL A 20 -39.04 -3.97 -29.41
N VAL A 21 -39.89 -4.55 -30.25
CA VAL A 21 -41.29 -4.85 -29.88
C VAL A 21 -41.24 -5.85 -28.72
N GLU A 22 -41.78 -5.44 -27.60
CA GLU A 22 -41.87 -6.26 -26.40
C GLU A 22 -42.58 -7.55 -26.72
N GLY A 23 -41.93 -8.72 -26.53
CA GLY A 23 -42.60 -10.00 -26.53
C GLY A 23 -42.10 -11.09 -27.48
N THR A 24 -41.00 -10.89 -28.23
CA THR A 24 -40.46 -11.99 -29.04
C THR A 24 -39.41 -12.78 -28.25
N PRO A 25 -39.66 -14.03 -27.83
CA PRO A 25 -38.65 -14.83 -27.15
C PRO A 25 -37.49 -15.12 -28.12
N MET A 26 -36.25 -14.88 -27.70
CA MET A 26 -35.09 -15.38 -28.45
C MET A 26 -35.12 -16.91 -28.46
N ASN A 27 -35.14 -17.52 -29.63
CA ASN A 27 -35.10 -18.95 -29.74
C ASN A 27 -33.67 -19.51 -29.53
N ALA A 28 -33.59 -20.82 -29.29
CA ALA A 28 -32.31 -21.49 -29.03
C ALA A 28 -31.31 -21.36 -30.19
N ASP A 29 -31.79 -21.27 -31.43
CA ASP A 29 -30.96 -21.17 -32.63
C ASP A 29 -30.28 -19.79 -32.71
N THR A 30 -30.95 -18.71 -32.32
CA THR A 30 -30.37 -17.35 -32.25
C THR A 30 -29.28 -17.26 -31.15
N LEU A 31 -29.52 -17.89 -30.00
CA LEU A 31 -28.54 -17.98 -28.92
C LEU A 31 -27.32 -18.82 -29.32
N ASN A 32 -27.50 -19.92 -30.01
CA ASN A 32 -26.41 -20.77 -30.50
C ASN A 32 -25.56 -20.01 -31.54
N THR A 33 -26.18 -19.29 -32.48
CA THR A 33 -25.47 -18.51 -33.49
C THR A 33 -24.63 -17.38 -32.84
N LEU A 34 -25.14 -16.73 -31.82
CA LEU A 34 -24.39 -15.71 -31.06
C LEU A 34 -23.22 -16.31 -30.25
N SER A 35 -23.43 -17.54 -29.72
CA SER A 35 -22.36 -18.27 -29.02
C SER A 35 -21.23 -18.68 -29.96
N ASP A 36 -21.58 -19.11 -31.17
CA ASP A 36 -20.61 -19.54 -32.20
C ASP A 36 -19.78 -18.35 -32.71
N VAL A 37 -20.40 -17.18 -32.91
CA VAL A 37 -19.69 -15.97 -33.33
C VAL A 37 -18.73 -15.49 -32.22
N ALA A 38 -19.18 -15.44 -30.98
CA ALA A 38 -18.32 -15.06 -29.86
C ALA A 38 -17.15 -16.04 -29.63
N GLY A 39 -17.40 -17.35 -29.86
CA GLY A 39 -16.36 -18.36 -29.82
C GLY A 39 -15.30 -18.18 -30.92
N ALA A 40 -15.73 -17.79 -32.12
CA ALA A 40 -14.86 -17.55 -33.27
C ALA A 40 -13.98 -16.30 -33.05
N ASP A 41 -14.51 -15.24 -32.48
CA ASP A 41 -13.73 -14.00 -32.17
C ASP A 41 -12.67 -14.25 -31.08
N ILE A 42 -13.00 -14.97 -30.03
CA ILE A 42 -12.03 -15.37 -29.00
C ILE A 42 -10.94 -16.29 -29.56
N ALA A 43 -11.30 -17.19 -30.48
CA ALA A 43 -10.33 -18.06 -31.13
C ALA A 43 -9.40 -17.27 -32.06
N LYS A 44 -9.90 -16.25 -32.73
CA LYS A 44 -9.12 -15.34 -33.58
C LYS A 44 -8.15 -14.50 -32.76
N GLU A 45 -8.59 -13.86 -31.67
CA GLU A 45 -7.70 -13.10 -30.79
C GLU A 45 -6.58 -13.96 -30.19
N LYS A 46 -6.90 -15.19 -29.78
CA LYS A 46 -5.87 -16.12 -29.29
C LYS A 46 -4.87 -16.52 -30.37
N ALA A 47 -5.33 -16.70 -31.60
CA ALA A 47 -4.48 -17.02 -32.74
C ALA A 47 -3.56 -15.83 -33.10
N GLU A 48 -4.07 -14.61 -33.08
CA GLU A 48 -3.29 -13.40 -33.34
C GLU A 48 -2.26 -13.14 -32.22
N ALA A 49 -2.61 -13.35 -30.97
CA ALA A 49 -1.69 -13.28 -29.84
C ALA A 49 -0.58 -14.35 -29.94
N ALA A 50 -0.94 -15.58 -30.30
CA ALA A 50 0.03 -16.65 -30.52
C ALA A 50 0.96 -16.37 -31.69
N ALA A 51 0.46 -15.78 -32.79
CA ALA A 51 1.26 -15.36 -33.92
C ALA A 51 2.26 -14.25 -33.55
N THR A 52 1.84 -13.29 -32.72
CA THR A 52 2.72 -12.23 -32.23
C THR A 52 3.85 -12.80 -31.36
N VAL A 53 3.54 -13.71 -30.44
CA VAL A 53 4.54 -14.39 -29.61
C VAL A 53 5.51 -15.21 -30.46
N ALA A 54 5.01 -15.91 -31.47
CA ALA A 54 5.84 -16.69 -32.39
C ALA A 54 6.77 -15.80 -33.24
N SER A 55 6.29 -14.61 -33.68
CA SER A 55 7.11 -13.62 -34.39
C SER A 55 8.22 -13.10 -33.50
N THR A 56 7.92 -12.69 -32.26
CA THR A 56 8.92 -12.20 -31.31
C THR A 56 9.99 -13.27 -30.97
N ALA A 57 9.55 -14.54 -30.83
CA ALA A 57 10.47 -15.65 -30.62
C ALA A 57 11.38 -15.90 -31.82
N LYS A 58 10.87 -15.74 -33.04
CA LYS A 58 11.64 -15.85 -34.28
C LYS A 58 12.70 -14.76 -34.38
N ASP A 59 12.32 -13.50 -34.10
CA ASP A 59 13.24 -12.35 -34.13
C ASP A 59 14.36 -12.52 -33.09
N ALA A 60 14.03 -13.00 -31.89
CA ALA A 60 15.01 -13.31 -30.87
C ALA A 60 15.97 -14.45 -31.29
N ALA A 61 15.46 -15.46 -31.97
CA ALA A 61 16.28 -16.57 -32.49
C ALA A 61 17.20 -16.10 -33.63
N GLU A 62 16.72 -15.21 -34.52
CA GLU A 62 17.56 -14.62 -35.57
C GLU A 62 18.65 -13.71 -34.98
N LEU A 63 18.36 -12.94 -33.95
CA LEU A 63 19.33 -12.12 -33.25
C LEU A 63 20.41 -12.99 -32.57
N ALA A 64 20.00 -14.09 -31.93
CA ALA A 64 20.92 -15.04 -31.33
C ALA A 64 21.80 -15.74 -32.37
N ALA A 65 21.25 -16.13 -33.52
CA ALA A 65 21.99 -16.73 -34.63
C ALA A 65 23.01 -15.77 -35.23
N ASN A 66 22.63 -14.50 -35.39
CA ASN A 66 23.55 -13.47 -35.89
C ASN A 66 24.71 -13.20 -34.90
N SER A 67 24.41 -13.16 -33.60
CA SER A 67 25.41 -13.03 -32.54
C SER A 67 26.36 -14.23 -32.49
N ALA A 68 25.85 -15.45 -32.64
CA ALA A 68 26.68 -16.66 -32.73
C ALA A 68 27.55 -16.69 -33.97
N THR A 69 27.04 -16.18 -35.11
CA THR A 69 27.82 -16.06 -36.35
C THR A 69 28.93 -15.03 -36.18
N ALA A 70 28.65 -13.87 -35.63
CA ALA A 70 29.68 -12.85 -35.35
C ALA A 70 30.77 -13.37 -34.39
N SER A 71 30.39 -14.13 -33.37
CA SER A 71 31.34 -14.75 -32.43
C SER A 71 32.20 -15.80 -33.10
N ARG A 72 31.64 -16.62 -33.99
CA ARG A 72 32.36 -17.62 -34.78
C ARG A 72 33.38 -16.95 -35.75
N ASP A 73 32.97 -15.88 -36.42
CA ASP A 73 33.82 -15.17 -37.37
C ASP A 73 34.95 -14.44 -36.64
N ALA A 74 34.73 -13.90 -35.45
CA ALA A 74 35.76 -13.36 -34.58
C ALA A 74 36.75 -14.44 -34.11
N ALA A 75 36.28 -15.62 -33.77
CA ALA A 75 37.09 -16.77 -33.39
C ALA A 75 37.92 -17.26 -34.58
N ALA A 76 37.33 -17.35 -35.78
CA ALA A 76 38.01 -17.73 -37.02
C ALA A 76 39.12 -16.71 -37.38
N SER A 77 38.84 -15.40 -37.25
CA SER A 77 39.85 -14.35 -37.45
C SER A 77 41.00 -14.45 -36.45
N SER A 78 40.71 -14.78 -35.19
CA SER A 78 41.74 -14.99 -34.16
C SER A 78 42.58 -16.24 -34.41
N ALA A 79 41.95 -17.33 -34.86
CA ALA A 79 42.64 -18.55 -35.24
C ALA A 79 43.55 -18.34 -36.46
N GLU A 80 43.12 -17.55 -37.45
CA GLU A 80 43.92 -17.20 -38.61
C GLU A 80 45.16 -16.32 -38.25
N LYS A 81 44.97 -15.38 -37.32
CA LYS A 81 46.08 -14.58 -36.75
C LYS A 81 47.06 -15.45 -35.99
N ALA A 82 46.57 -16.40 -35.19
CA ALA A 82 47.41 -17.37 -34.48
C ALA A 82 48.19 -18.28 -35.43
N LYS A 83 47.51 -18.75 -36.50
CA LYS A 83 48.18 -19.56 -37.55
C LYS A 83 49.25 -18.77 -38.28
N LYS A 84 49.01 -17.52 -38.68
CA LYS A 84 50.01 -16.64 -39.30
C LYS A 84 51.17 -16.36 -38.36
N SER A 85 50.97 -16.28 -37.07
CA SER A 85 52.04 -16.14 -36.08
C SER A 85 52.80 -17.44 -35.91
N ALA A 86 52.12 -18.59 -35.92
CA ALA A 86 52.81 -19.91 -35.91
C ALA A 86 53.60 -20.19 -37.19
N ASP A 87 53.00 -19.84 -38.35
CA ASP A 87 53.69 -19.98 -39.65
C ASP A 87 54.95 -19.06 -39.75
N LYS A 88 54.83 -17.85 -39.16
CA LYS A 88 55.98 -16.94 -39.01
C LYS A 88 57.06 -17.49 -38.08
N ALA A 89 56.69 -18.16 -37.01
CA ALA A 89 57.59 -18.82 -36.08
C ALA A 89 58.24 -20.09 -36.70
N ALA A 90 57.47 -20.83 -37.53
CA ALA A 90 57.97 -22.02 -38.24
C ALA A 90 58.89 -21.70 -39.44
N ALA A 91 58.86 -20.47 -39.96
CA ALA A 91 59.73 -20.02 -41.05
C ALA A 91 61.14 -19.67 -40.59
N VAL A 92 61.47 -19.85 -39.33
CA VAL A 92 62.83 -19.76 -38.80
C VAL A 92 63.55 -21.09 -39.03
N VAL A 93 64.06 -21.26 -40.22
CA VAL A 93 64.54 -22.56 -40.73
C VAL A 93 66.07 -22.63 -40.71
N SER A 94 66.78 -22.56 -39.90
CA SER A 94 68.07 -23.03 -39.48
C SER A 94 68.64 -22.19 -38.36
N THR A 95 68.91 -22.81 -37.28
CA THR A 95 69.56 -22.17 -36.14
C THR A 95 71.05 -22.25 -36.35
N ASP A 96 71.78 -21.17 -36.17
CA ASP A 96 73.27 -21.15 -36.14
C ASP A 96 73.70 -21.51 -34.70
N PRO A 97 74.24 -22.71 -34.46
CA PRO A 97 74.68 -23.12 -33.14
C PRO A 97 75.97 -22.39 -32.68
N THR A 98 76.65 -21.65 -33.57
CA THR A 98 77.84 -20.88 -33.23
C THR A 98 77.59 -19.36 -33.14
N LEU A 99 76.43 -18.89 -33.56
CA LEU A 99 76.08 -17.46 -33.68
C LEU A 99 77.03 -16.67 -34.61
N THR A 100 77.63 -17.34 -35.60
CA THR A 100 78.67 -16.75 -36.50
C THR A 100 78.10 -16.45 -37.89
N ILE A 101 76.95 -17.00 -38.28
CA ILE A 101 76.38 -16.83 -39.61
C ILE A 101 75.44 -15.64 -39.62
N SER A 102 75.83 -14.62 -40.38
CA SER A 102 74.98 -13.44 -40.54
C SER A 102 73.67 -13.79 -41.27
N GLY A 103 72.53 -13.52 -40.66
CA GLY A 103 71.18 -13.72 -41.24
C GLY A 103 70.56 -15.09 -40.97
N ALA A 104 71.23 -16.03 -40.27
CA ALA A 104 70.63 -17.29 -39.83
C ALA A 104 70.01 -17.17 -38.39
N PRO A 105 68.89 -17.85 -38.10
CA PRO A 105 68.38 -17.92 -36.76
C PRO A 105 69.35 -18.64 -35.81
N ALA A 106 69.50 -18.10 -34.62
CA ALA A 106 70.38 -18.70 -33.61
C ALA A 106 69.75 -19.94 -32.95
N ASP A 107 70.58 -20.94 -32.65
CA ASP A 107 70.19 -22.08 -31.83
C ASP A 107 69.86 -21.61 -30.42
N ALA A 108 68.64 -21.95 -29.93
CA ALA A 108 68.18 -21.49 -28.65
C ALA A 108 69.06 -21.87 -27.46
N LYS A 109 69.75 -23.04 -27.56
CA LYS A 109 70.69 -23.47 -26.53
C LYS A 109 71.99 -22.67 -26.61
N ALA A 110 72.52 -22.48 -27.81
CA ALA A 110 73.76 -21.69 -28.03
C ALA A 110 73.55 -20.22 -27.66
N VAL A 111 72.35 -19.68 -27.91
CA VAL A 111 71.93 -18.33 -27.44
C VAL A 111 71.88 -18.32 -25.92
N GLY A 112 71.29 -19.31 -25.31
CA GLY A 112 71.18 -19.42 -23.85
C GLY A 112 72.55 -19.52 -23.17
N ASP A 113 73.41 -20.38 -23.70
CA ASP A 113 74.77 -20.56 -23.17
C ASP A 113 75.62 -19.29 -23.30
N ARG A 114 75.51 -18.55 -24.41
CA ARG A 114 76.20 -17.26 -24.61
C ARG A 114 75.59 -16.12 -23.82
N ILE A 115 74.27 -16.09 -23.65
CA ILE A 115 73.64 -15.11 -22.79
C ILE A 115 74.06 -15.30 -21.33
N ASN A 116 74.18 -16.56 -20.87
CA ASN A 116 74.66 -16.84 -19.53
C ASN A 116 76.16 -16.50 -19.36
N ALA A 117 76.96 -16.47 -20.47
CA ALA A 117 78.34 -16.08 -20.45
C ALA A 117 78.60 -14.57 -20.64
N ILE A 118 77.63 -13.84 -21.11
CA ILE A 118 77.70 -12.38 -21.25
C ILE A 118 77.33 -11.76 -19.87
N LYS A 119 78.32 -11.16 -19.23
CA LYS A 119 78.12 -10.23 -18.16
C LYS A 119 77.45 -8.96 -18.74
N ILE A 120 76.19 -8.92 -18.81
CA ILE A 120 75.48 -7.68 -19.14
C ILE A 120 75.48 -6.82 -17.88
N GLU A 121 76.19 -5.72 -17.90
CA GLU A 121 75.99 -4.68 -16.90
C GLU A 121 74.60 -4.05 -17.12
N THR A 122 73.70 -4.34 -16.24
CA THR A 122 72.33 -3.73 -16.25
C THR A 122 72.37 -2.43 -15.49
N ASP A 123 71.84 -1.39 -16.10
CA ASP A 123 71.66 -0.08 -15.43
C ASP A 123 70.39 -0.08 -14.61
N LYS A 124 70.54 -0.21 -13.32
CA LYS A 124 69.42 -0.13 -12.37
C LYS A 124 68.84 1.29 -12.19
N THR A 125 69.61 2.29 -12.70
CA THR A 125 69.19 3.70 -12.62
C THR A 125 68.72 4.27 -13.95
N LEU A 126 68.95 3.49 -15.07
CA LEU A 126 68.70 3.91 -16.45
C LEU A 126 69.50 5.14 -16.86
N THR A 127 70.71 5.33 -16.28
CA THR A 127 71.55 6.50 -16.52
C THR A 127 72.72 6.22 -17.42
N ILE A 128 73.08 4.92 -17.69
CA ILE A 128 74.17 4.54 -18.50
C ILE A 128 73.73 4.37 -19.96
N SER A 129 74.16 5.24 -20.84
CA SER A 129 73.84 5.19 -22.26
C SER A 129 74.41 3.93 -22.90
N GLY A 130 73.57 3.09 -23.53
CA GLY A 130 73.92 1.87 -24.21
C GLY A 130 73.99 0.59 -23.37
N ALA A 131 73.78 0.66 -22.06
CA ALA A 131 73.61 -0.51 -21.21
C ALA A 131 72.20 -1.10 -21.34
N ALA A 132 72.09 -2.45 -21.21
CA ALA A 132 70.76 -3.07 -21.14
C ALA A 132 70.08 -2.70 -19.82
N ALA A 133 68.84 -2.26 -19.91
CA ALA A 133 68.03 -1.92 -18.72
C ALA A 133 67.76 -3.17 -17.85
N ASP A 134 67.99 -3.05 -16.56
CA ASP A 134 67.55 -4.07 -15.59
C ASP A 134 66.03 -4.22 -15.61
N ALA A 135 65.54 -5.43 -15.81
CA ALA A 135 64.11 -5.69 -15.88
C ALA A 135 63.38 -5.23 -14.60
N ALA A 136 64.04 -5.29 -13.44
CA ALA A 136 63.51 -4.81 -12.20
C ALA A 136 63.51 -3.26 -12.14
N ALA A 137 64.58 -2.60 -12.70
CA ALA A 137 64.63 -1.15 -12.81
C ALA A 137 63.59 -0.61 -13.80
N VAL A 138 63.41 -1.28 -14.94
CA VAL A 138 62.35 -0.95 -15.90
C VAL A 138 60.97 -1.16 -15.27
N GLY A 139 60.79 -2.26 -14.56
CA GLY A 139 59.54 -2.55 -13.83
C GLY A 139 59.22 -1.50 -12.77
N SER A 140 60.26 -0.96 -12.10
CA SER A 140 60.06 0.11 -11.09
C SER A 140 59.74 1.47 -11.68
N ILE A 141 59.96 1.69 -12.97
CA ILE A 141 59.67 2.94 -13.67
C ILE A 141 58.28 2.93 -14.32
N VAL A 142 57.79 1.73 -14.69
CA VAL A 142 56.42 1.64 -15.22
C VAL A 142 55.44 1.64 -14.08
N LEU A 143 54.90 2.83 -13.81
CA LEU A 143 53.97 3.05 -12.74
C LEU A 143 52.74 2.15 -12.84
N PRO A 144 52.21 1.67 -11.70
CA PRO A 144 50.92 0.99 -11.65
C PRO A 144 49.82 1.85 -12.27
N ARG A 145 48.89 1.24 -12.99
CA ARG A 145 47.74 1.94 -13.54
C ARG A 145 46.47 1.34 -13.00
N LEU A 146 45.58 2.21 -12.54
CA LEU A 146 44.25 1.82 -12.12
C LEU A 146 43.21 2.40 -13.06
N VAL A 147 42.27 1.55 -13.49
CA VAL A 147 41.06 1.94 -14.22
C VAL A 147 39.88 1.70 -13.30
N VAL A 148 39.16 2.76 -12.96
CA VAL A 148 37.94 2.70 -12.15
C VAL A 148 36.75 2.82 -13.08
N GLN A 149 35.90 1.82 -13.10
CA GLN A 149 34.61 1.82 -13.79
C GLN A 149 33.53 2.07 -12.77
N THR A 150 32.65 3.04 -13.02
CA THR A 150 31.55 3.44 -12.14
C THR A 150 30.52 4.25 -12.94
N GLU A 151 29.52 4.81 -12.28
CA GLU A 151 28.54 5.70 -12.93
C GLU A 151 29.23 6.97 -13.51
N ALA A 152 28.77 7.37 -14.68
CA ALA A 152 29.29 8.57 -15.35
C ALA A 152 29.09 9.83 -14.51
N GLY A 153 30.14 10.66 -14.41
CA GLY A 153 30.14 11.87 -13.59
C GLY A 153 30.58 11.67 -12.14
N SER A 154 30.87 10.43 -11.72
CA SER A 154 31.41 10.19 -10.37
C SER A 154 32.77 10.88 -10.18
N SER A 155 32.93 11.55 -9.06
CA SER A 155 34.24 12.04 -8.60
C SER A 155 35.00 10.90 -7.97
N ILE A 156 36.26 10.67 -8.43
CA ILE A 156 37.10 9.57 -7.99
C ILE A 156 38.30 10.13 -7.19
N VAL A 157 38.53 9.50 -6.04
CA VAL A 157 39.72 9.72 -5.23
C VAL A 157 40.40 8.37 -5.00
N LEU A 158 41.68 8.26 -5.36
CA LEU A 158 42.57 7.14 -5.08
C LEU A 158 43.55 7.60 -4.02
N SER A 159 43.58 6.96 -2.86
CA SER A 159 44.42 7.39 -1.72
C SER A 159 45.18 6.21 -1.12
N ASP A 160 46.46 6.38 -0.83
CA ASP A 160 47.28 5.46 -0.03
C ASP A 160 47.42 5.91 1.44
N GLY A 161 46.72 6.99 1.81
CA GLY A 161 46.79 7.65 3.13
C GLY A 161 47.80 8.79 3.20
N GLU A 162 48.76 8.89 2.26
CA GLU A 162 49.73 9.98 2.18
C GLU A 162 49.57 10.81 0.91
N LYS A 163 49.15 10.17 -0.18
CA LYS A 163 48.98 10.77 -1.51
C LYS A 163 47.63 10.45 -2.10
N ASP A 164 47.05 11.47 -2.73
CA ASP A 164 45.79 11.35 -3.44
C ASP A 164 45.98 11.57 -4.94
N VAL A 165 45.28 10.74 -5.74
CA VAL A 165 45.11 10.90 -7.19
C VAL A 165 43.61 11.02 -7.43
N SER A 166 43.16 12.11 -7.99
CA SER A 166 41.73 12.36 -8.15
C SER A 166 41.34 12.72 -9.58
N GLY A 167 40.07 12.54 -9.91
CA GLY A 167 39.49 12.90 -11.19
C GLY A 167 38.02 12.61 -11.27
N VAL A 168 37.45 12.62 -12.47
CA VAL A 168 36.05 12.36 -12.75
C VAL A 168 35.94 11.20 -13.75
N ALA A 169 35.02 10.28 -13.47
CA ALA A 169 34.73 9.17 -14.37
C ALA A 169 33.88 9.66 -15.56
N ALA A 170 34.52 10.29 -16.54
CA ALA A 170 33.86 10.73 -17.75
C ALA A 170 33.40 9.51 -18.56
N GLY A 171 32.10 9.47 -18.89
CA GLY A 171 31.52 8.32 -19.58
C GLY A 171 31.59 6.99 -18.79
N GLY A 172 31.64 7.07 -17.45
CA GLY A 172 31.64 5.89 -16.58
C GLY A 172 33.00 5.26 -16.33
N SER A 173 34.10 5.90 -16.73
CA SER A 173 35.47 5.39 -16.53
C SER A 173 36.43 6.50 -16.13
N PHE A 174 37.30 6.19 -15.19
CA PHE A 174 38.46 7.02 -14.82
C PHE A 174 39.74 6.18 -14.85
N SER A 175 40.81 6.69 -15.39
CA SER A 175 42.09 5.97 -15.46
C SER A 175 43.24 6.86 -15.03
N ALA A 176 44.05 6.38 -14.11
CA ALA A 176 45.23 7.08 -13.60
C ALA A 176 46.44 6.17 -13.43
N ALA A 177 47.64 6.72 -13.61
CA ALA A 177 48.86 6.13 -13.14
C ALA A 177 49.04 6.48 -11.66
N LEU A 178 49.44 5.50 -10.84
CA LEU A 178 49.66 5.69 -9.41
C LEU A 178 51.16 5.94 -9.16
N PRO A 179 51.52 6.75 -8.18
CA PRO A 179 52.93 7.10 -7.95
C PRO A 179 53.84 5.93 -7.51
N HIS A 180 53.25 4.87 -6.95
CA HIS A 180 53.93 3.65 -6.52
C HIS A 180 52.98 2.46 -6.42
N ASP A 181 53.49 1.25 -6.23
CA ASP A 181 52.71 0.07 -5.88
C ASP A 181 52.25 0.10 -4.43
N GLY A 182 51.42 -0.83 -4.03
CA GLY A 182 50.86 -0.93 -2.69
C GLY A 182 49.35 -0.91 -2.65
N GLU A 183 48.80 -0.80 -1.45
CA GLU A 183 47.34 -0.72 -1.21
C GLU A 183 46.84 0.70 -1.45
N TRP A 184 45.79 0.81 -2.25
CA TRP A 184 45.11 2.07 -2.55
C TRP A 184 43.65 1.95 -2.22
N THR A 185 43.11 2.90 -1.46
CA THR A 185 41.68 3.07 -1.24
C THR A 185 41.08 3.88 -2.38
N VAL A 186 40.10 3.34 -3.03
CA VAL A 186 39.38 3.96 -4.15
C VAL A 186 38.02 4.38 -3.68
N THR A 187 37.74 5.68 -3.70
CA THR A 187 36.43 6.24 -3.35
C THR A 187 35.83 6.92 -4.57
N ALA A 188 34.65 6.49 -4.96
CA ALA A 188 33.82 7.15 -5.96
C ALA A 188 32.65 7.83 -5.28
N THR A 189 32.39 9.10 -5.62
CA THR A 189 31.27 9.88 -5.10
C THR A 189 30.39 10.39 -6.23
N LEU A 190 29.07 10.22 -6.12
CA LEU A 190 28.09 10.75 -7.06
C LEU A 190 26.88 11.29 -6.29
N GLY A 191 26.62 12.60 -6.40
CA GLY A 191 25.65 13.27 -5.52
C GLY A 191 26.05 13.13 -4.07
N THR A 192 25.18 12.54 -3.25
CA THR A 192 25.40 12.25 -1.84
C THR A 192 25.85 10.80 -1.57
N GLY A 193 25.82 9.94 -2.60
CA GLY A 193 26.25 8.55 -2.49
C GLY A 193 27.78 8.41 -2.64
N ALA A 194 28.36 7.46 -1.90
CA ALA A 194 29.76 7.08 -2.03
C ALA A 194 29.91 5.55 -2.07
N ALA A 195 30.86 5.08 -2.90
CA ALA A 195 31.28 3.69 -2.92
C ALA A 195 32.79 3.66 -2.70
N THR A 196 33.27 2.79 -1.82
CA THR A 196 34.67 2.70 -1.46
C THR A 196 35.14 1.26 -1.47
N GLU A 197 36.32 1.01 -2.06
CA GLU A 197 36.97 -0.30 -2.08
C GLU A 197 38.47 -0.14 -2.03
N THR A 198 39.20 -1.17 -1.59
CA THR A 198 40.66 -1.19 -1.58
C THR A 198 41.18 -2.10 -2.69
N VAL A 199 42.32 -1.70 -3.30
CA VAL A 199 42.97 -2.46 -4.37
C VAL A 199 44.47 -2.47 -4.18
N GLN A 200 45.09 -3.63 -4.36
CA GLN A 200 46.55 -3.75 -4.46
C GLN A 200 47.02 -3.35 -5.85
N ALA A 201 47.77 -2.27 -5.96
CA ALA A 201 48.43 -1.83 -7.18
C ALA A 201 49.85 -2.46 -7.30
N GLU A 202 50.23 -2.82 -8.50
CA GLU A 202 51.51 -3.45 -8.79
C GLU A 202 52.19 -2.74 -9.96
N TYR A 203 53.51 -2.53 -9.89
CA TYR A 203 54.27 -2.00 -11.01
C TYR A 203 54.07 -2.81 -12.31
N CYS A 204 54.15 -2.17 -13.44
CA CYS A 204 53.94 -2.74 -14.77
C CYS A 204 52.55 -3.36 -15.00
N ARG A 205 51.58 -3.10 -14.14
CA ARG A 205 50.23 -3.65 -14.26
C ARG A 205 49.17 -2.57 -14.32
N THR A 206 48.16 -2.86 -15.13
CA THR A 206 46.87 -2.13 -15.09
C THR A 206 45.87 -3.02 -14.41
N LYS A 207 45.26 -2.51 -13.35
CA LYS A 207 44.10 -3.15 -12.69
C LYS A 207 42.84 -2.39 -13.02
N THR A 208 41.73 -3.11 -13.18
CA THR A 208 40.40 -2.54 -13.34
C THR A 208 39.61 -2.86 -12.10
N LEU A 209 39.02 -1.85 -11.51
CA LEU A 209 38.10 -1.93 -10.38
C LEU A 209 36.73 -1.41 -10.82
N THR A 210 35.69 -2.13 -10.51
CA THR A 210 34.30 -1.68 -10.76
C THR A 210 33.66 -1.32 -9.45
N LEU A 211 33.30 -0.04 -9.30
CA LEU A 211 32.55 0.46 -8.17
C LEU A 211 31.10 0.72 -8.60
N THR A 212 30.18 0.10 -7.93
CA THR A 212 28.75 0.26 -8.19
C THR A 212 28.05 0.83 -6.97
N TYR A 213 27.00 1.61 -7.20
CA TYR A 213 26.15 2.14 -6.15
C TYR A 213 24.88 1.30 -6.03
N TYR A 214 24.38 1.19 -4.84
CA TYR A 214 22.97 0.89 -4.66
C TYR A 214 22.16 2.13 -5.03
N THR A 215 21.13 1.99 -5.82
CA THR A 215 20.30 3.14 -6.22
C THR A 215 18.89 2.98 -5.73
N LEU A 216 18.31 4.08 -5.25
CA LEU A 216 16.94 4.18 -4.79
C LEU A 216 16.24 5.29 -5.58
N THR A 217 15.22 4.91 -6.34
CA THR A 217 14.38 5.88 -7.05
C THR A 217 13.12 6.14 -6.22
N VAL A 218 13.02 7.34 -5.64
CA VAL A 218 11.88 7.75 -4.83
C VAL A 218 10.96 8.60 -5.67
N THR A 219 9.70 8.18 -5.76
CA THR A 219 8.61 8.91 -6.41
C THR A 219 7.72 9.52 -5.34
N VAL A 220 7.62 10.84 -5.34
CA VAL A 220 6.81 11.62 -4.39
C VAL A 220 6.56 13.00 -4.99
N LYS A 221 5.69 13.80 -4.39
CA LYS A 221 5.34 15.15 -4.85
C LYS A 221 6.57 16.02 -5.12
N ALA A 222 6.58 16.70 -6.27
CA ALA A 222 7.67 17.60 -6.66
C ALA A 222 7.91 18.69 -5.62
N GLY A 223 9.18 19.04 -5.39
CA GLY A 223 9.61 19.99 -4.37
C GLY A 223 9.80 19.37 -2.97
N SER A 224 9.43 18.12 -2.75
CA SER A 224 9.69 17.44 -1.48
C SER A 224 11.20 17.28 -1.24
N THR A 225 11.63 17.42 0.00
CA THR A 225 12.97 17.03 0.45
C THR A 225 12.90 15.56 0.89
N VAL A 226 13.66 14.69 0.20
CA VAL A 226 13.76 13.27 0.53
C VAL A 226 15.02 13.04 1.35
N THR A 227 14.89 12.34 2.46
CA THR A 227 16.00 11.88 3.30
C THR A 227 15.90 10.38 3.48
N ALA A 228 16.91 9.64 3.03
CA ALA A 228 17.06 8.21 3.24
C ALA A 228 18.12 7.95 4.31
N GLN A 229 17.83 7.12 5.30
CA GLN A 229 18.71 6.83 6.42
C GLN A 229 18.84 5.32 6.65
N CYS A 230 20.07 4.86 6.87
CA CYS A 230 20.39 3.49 7.30
C CYS A 230 21.53 3.55 8.32
N GLY A 231 21.26 3.27 9.59
CA GLY A 231 22.20 3.43 10.69
C GLY A 231 22.71 4.88 10.80
N ASP A 232 24.02 5.07 10.68
CA ASP A 232 24.67 6.38 10.70
C ASP A 232 24.75 7.06 9.31
N LYS A 233 24.32 6.39 8.26
CA LYS A 233 24.36 6.89 6.88
C LYS A 233 23.09 7.62 6.53
N THR A 234 23.23 8.79 5.95
CA THR A 234 22.10 9.62 5.50
C THR A 234 22.38 10.15 4.10
N VAL A 235 21.37 10.04 3.23
CA VAL A 235 21.41 10.56 1.85
C VAL A 235 20.17 11.44 1.66
N THR A 236 20.37 12.67 1.19
CA THR A 236 19.28 13.65 1.05
C THR A 236 19.25 14.24 -0.35
N GLY A 237 18.06 14.56 -0.84
CA GLY A 237 17.88 15.25 -2.12
C GLY A 237 16.51 15.91 -2.23
N THR A 238 16.35 16.83 -3.19
CA THR A 238 15.07 17.49 -3.46
C THR A 238 14.46 16.94 -4.74
N VAL A 239 13.20 16.58 -4.68
CA VAL A 239 12.46 16.00 -5.81
C VAL A 239 12.22 17.07 -6.88
N PRO A 240 12.67 16.83 -8.12
CA PRO A 240 12.46 17.75 -9.24
C PRO A 240 10.99 17.77 -9.69
N GLU A 241 10.65 18.64 -10.65
CA GLU A 241 9.30 18.74 -11.24
C GLU A 241 8.78 17.44 -11.85
N SER A 242 9.68 16.50 -12.20
CA SER A 242 9.30 15.17 -12.69
C SER A 242 8.61 14.29 -11.63
N GLY A 243 8.63 14.70 -10.36
CA GLY A 243 8.04 13.94 -9.25
C GLY A 243 8.85 12.72 -8.81
N SER A 244 10.09 12.57 -9.29
CA SER A 244 10.94 11.43 -8.94
C SER A 244 12.40 11.85 -8.78
N ILE A 245 13.09 11.29 -7.78
CA ILE A 245 14.52 11.51 -7.52
C ILE A 245 15.24 10.17 -7.40
N LYS A 246 16.42 10.08 -8.00
CA LYS A 246 17.33 8.94 -7.85
C LYS A 246 18.40 9.27 -6.82
N LEU A 247 18.47 8.48 -5.76
CA LEU A 247 19.47 8.57 -4.70
C LEU A 247 20.51 7.45 -4.88
N TYR A 248 21.77 7.78 -4.66
CA TYR A 248 22.88 6.83 -4.66
C TYR A 248 23.26 6.50 -3.22
N LEU A 249 23.10 5.24 -2.84
CA LEU A 249 23.24 4.78 -1.46
C LEU A 249 24.65 4.18 -1.24
N PRO A 250 25.30 4.45 -0.11
CA PRO A 250 26.67 3.96 0.14
C PRO A 250 26.75 2.50 0.59
N ILE A 251 25.68 1.94 1.17
CA ILE A 251 25.68 0.60 1.76
C ILE A 251 24.37 -0.14 1.47
N ALA A 252 24.42 -1.47 1.53
CA ALA A 252 23.23 -2.32 1.64
C ALA A 252 22.61 -2.18 3.04
N GLY A 253 21.35 -2.51 3.19
CA GLY A 253 20.61 -2.51 4.45
C GLY A 253 19.18 -2.03 4.30
N THR A 254 18.47 -1.94 5.43
CA THR A 254 17.11 -1.38 5.48
C THR A 254 17.21 0.13 5.60
N TRP A 255 16.73 0.83 4.60
CA TRP A 255 16.69 2.29 4.54
C TRP A 255 15.31 2.80 4.90
N THR A 256 15.24 3.68 5.89
CA THR A 256 14.06 4.49 6.17
C THR A 256 14.12 5.74 5.30
N VAL A 257 13.08 6.01 4.54
CA VAL A 257 13.02 7.09 3.57
C VAL A 257 11.88 8.02 3.94
N THR A 258 12.21 9.25 4.28
CA THR A 258 11.27 10.30 4.67
C THR A 258 11.24 11.36 3.59
N ALA A 259 10.05 11.76 3.14
CA ALA A 259 9.87 12.90 2.24
C ALA A 259 9.04 13.98 2.93
N THR A 260 9.51 15.23 2.89
CA THR A 260 8.88 16.37 3.55
C THR A 260 8.63 17.49 2.55
N LEU A 261 7.40 18.04 2.55
CA LEU A 261 7.02 19.21 1.77
C LEU A 261 6.16 20.16 2.62
N GLY A 262 6.72 21.30 3.06
CA GLY A 262 6.09 22.15 4.06
C GLY A 262 5.91 21.40 5.38
N ASP A 263 4.66 21.31 5.85
CA ASP A 263 4.31 20.57 7.07
C ASP A 263 3.91 19.10 6.79
N GLU A 264 3.86 18.70 5.51
CA GLU A 264 3.54 17.33 5.13
C GLU A 264 4.78 16.45 5.16
N THR A 265 4.70 15.31 5.82
CA THR A 265 5.77 14.29 5.87
C THR A 265 5.18 12.93 5.54
N THR A 266 5.86 12.19 4.68
CA THR A 266 5.53 10.80 4.37
C THR A 266 6.79 9.94 4.51
N GLU A 267 6.63 8.70 4.95
CA GLU A 267 7.73 7.80 5.24
C GLU A 267 7.46 6.42 4.64
N GLY A 268 8.54 5.75 4.27
CA GLY A 268 8.53 4.36 3.83
C GLY A 268 9.87 3.70 4.11
N THR A 269 9.91 2.38 4.03
CA THR A 269 11.13 1.61 4.20
C THR A 269 11.41 0.77 2.97
N VAL A 270 12.70 0.55 2.66
CA VAL A 270 13.14 -0.31 1.57
C VAL A 270 14.36 -1.11 2.00
N GLU A 271 14.36 -2.40 1.72
CA GLU A 271 15.51 -3.26 1.94
C GLU A 271 16.37 -3.30 0.67
N VAL A 272 17.59 -2.84 0.79
CA VAL A 272 18.59 -2.75 -0.28
C VAL A 272 19.65 -3.82 -0.05
N SER A 273 19.75 -4.80 -0.94
CA SER A 273 20.66 -5.96 -0.78
C SER A 273 21.57 -6.18 -1.99
N GLU A 274 21.21 -5.67 -3.16
CA GLU A 274 21.91 -5.88 -4.42
C GLU A 274 22.19 -4.55 -5.14
N TYR A 275 23.21 -4.53 -6.01
CA TYR A 275 23.51 -3.38 -6.86
C TYR A 275 22.48 -3.24 -7.99
N ARG A 276 21.33 -2.69 -7.67
CA ARG A 276 20.23 -2.39 -8.60
C ARG A 276 19.46 -1.16 -8.15
N ASP A 277 18.54 -0.72 -8.97
CA ASP A 277 17.60 0.33 -8.59
C ASP A 277 16.42 -0.24 -7.79
N TYR A 278 16.10 0.43 -6.70
CA TYR A 278 14.98 0.10 -5.83
C TYR A 278 13.93 1.21 -5.95
N PRO A 279 12.79 0.96 -6.59
CA PRO A 279 11.73 1.94 -6.66
C PRO A 279 10.98 2.01 -5.32
N LEU A 280 10.71 3.23 -4.84
CA LEU A 280 9.88 3.49 -3.67
C LEU A 280 8.93 4.65 -3.99
N GLU A 281 7.63 4.38 -3.92
CA GLU A 281 6.61 5.39 -4.07
C GLU A 281 6.13 5.87 -2.69
N LEU A 282 6.29 7.16 -2.42
CA LEU A 282 5.81 7.82 -1.21
C LEU A 282 4.68 8.78 -1.61
N ALA A 283 3.47 8.26 -1.68
CA ALA A 283 2.32 9.09 -2.01
C ALA A 283 1.91 9.94 -0.79
N SER A 284 1.55 11.20 -1.00
CA SER A 284 0.95 12.05 0.03
C SER A 284 -0.37 11.43 0.53
N ALA A 285 -0.70 11.69 1.80
CA ALA A 285 -2.00 11.29 2.33
C ALA A 285 -3.11 12.07 1.62
N HIS A 286 -4.20 11.37 1.29
CA HIS A 286 -5.45 12.02 0.91
C HIS A 286 -6.25 12.29 2.18
N ILE A 287 -6.67 13.56 2.34
CA ILE A 287 -7.41 14.00 3.51
C ILE A 287 -8.78 14.52 3.09
N TYR A 288 -9.82 13.94 3.65
CA TYR A 288 -11.22 14.30 3.42
C TYR A 288 -11.85 14.76 4.72
N GLY A 289 -12.48 15.91 4.71
CA GLY A 289 -13.00 16.51 5.94
C GLY A 289 -14.46 16.94 5.89
N ALA A 290 -15.01 17.08 7.09
CA ALA A 290 -16.29 17.70 7.33
C ALA A 290 -16.24 18.53 8.62
N SER A 291 -16.91 19.68 8.66
CA SER A 291 -16.99 20.57 9.81
C SER A 291 -18.44 20.94 10.10
N TRP A 292 -18.82 20.82 11.35
CA TRP A 292 -20.11 21.27 11.88
C TRP A 292 -19.88 22.40 12.88
N ASP A 293 -20.62 23.49 12.73
CA ASP A 293 -20.44 24.72 13.51
C ASP A 293 -21.23 24.72 14.84
N GLY A 294 -21.99 23.64 15.14
CA GLY A 294 -22.81 23.54 16.34
C GLY A 294 -24.09 24.35 16.28
N THR A 295 -24.51 24.85 15.13
CA THR A 295 -25.82 25.46 14.92
C THR A 295 -26.92 24.40 14.82
N SER A 296 -28.22 24.83 14.80
CA SER A 296 -29.33 23.90 14.83
C SER A 296 -29.57 23.09 13.55
N THR A 297 -28.74 23.31 12.51
CA THR A 297 -28.79 22.46 11.29
C THR A 297 -28.19 21.08 11.54
N THR A 298 -28.75 20.07 10.88
CA THR A 298 -28.15 18.74 10.84
C THR A 298 -26.95 18.64 9.89
N LYS A 299 -26.79 19.64 9.00
CA LYS A 299 -25.79 19.66 7.94
C LYS A 299 -24.41 20.04 8.45
N TRP A 300 -23.41 19.41 7.87
CA TRP A 300 -22.00 19.74 7.97
C TRP A 300 -21.55 20.42 6.68
N SER A 301 -20.42 21.10 6.71
CA SER A 301 -19.72 21.65 5.54
C SER A 301 -18.53 20.76 5.21
N ARG A 302 -18.33 20.45 3.93
CA ARG A 302 -17.15 19.71 3.46
C ARG A 302 -15.89 20.55 3.58
N THR A 303 -14.77 19.92 3.88
CA THR A 303 -13.45 20.55 3.99
C THR A 303 -12.38 19.69 3.33
N ASP A 304 -11.18 20.18 3.28
CA ASP A 304 -10.01 19.50 2.73
C ASP A 304 -10.26 19.07 1.26
N GLU A 305 -9.78 17.93 0.81
CA GLU A 305 -9.98 17.47 -0.57
C GLU A 305 -11.44 17.21 -0.94
N ALA A 306 -12.30 17.03 0.06
CA ALA A 306 -13.74 16.89 -0.17
C ALA A 306 -14.48 18.20 -0.37
N ALA A 307 -13.85 19.37 -0.22
CA ALA A 307 -14.52 20.69 -0.21
C ALA A 307 -15.43 20.93 -1.43
N GLU A 308 -15.02 20.47 -2.60
CA GLU A 308 -15.73 20.63 -3.87
C GLU A 308 -16.58 19.40 -4.27
N PHE A 309 -16.66 18.38 -3.41
CA PHE A 309 -17.44 17.18 -3.73
C PHE A 309 -18.94 17.45 -3.65
N THR A 310 -19.67 16.90 -4.60
CA THR A 310 -21.14 16.88 -4.56
C THR A 310 -21.66 15.96 -3.47
N ASP A 311 -22.89 16.16 -3.05
CA ASP A 311 -23.54 15.24 -2.11
C ASP A 311 -23.72 13.84 -2.74
N PRO A 312 -23.51 12.76 -1.98
CA PRO A 312 -23.88 11.42 -2.41
C PRO A 312 -25.35 11.30 -2.78
N VAL A 313 -25.62 10.53 -3.82
CA VAL A 313 -26.98 10.21 -4.26
C VAL A 313 -27.25 8.73 -3.94
N PRO A 314 -27.82 8.38 -2.77
CA PRO A 314 -28.16 7.01 -2.45
C PRO A 314 -29.24 6.46 -3.38
N TYR A 315 -29.19 5.15 -3.62
CA TYR A 315 -30.22 4.47 -4.40
C TYR A 315 -31.59 4.55 -3.70
N VAL A 316 -32.63 4.73 -4.48
CA VAL A 316 -34.02 4.45 -4.12
C VAL A 316 -34.64 3.55 -5.18
N ALA A 317 -35.62 2.71 -4.82
CA ALA A 317 -36.18 1.74 -5.78
C ALA A 317 -36.69 2.42 -7.06
N GLY A 318 -36.21 1.95 -8.20
CA GLY A 318 -36.53 2.49 -9.52
C GLY A 318 -35.67 3.68 -9.97
N ALA A 319 -34.71 4.15 -9.17
CA ALA A 319 -33.81 5.20 -9.59
C ALA A 319 -32.79 4.69 -10.61
N SER A 320 -32.54 5.49 -11.66
CA SER A 320 -31.52 5.24 -12.69
C SER A 320 -30.19 5.97 -12.44
N SER A 321 -30.15 6.87 -11.45
CA SER A 321 -28.97 7.64 -11.08
C SER A 321 -28.72 7.53 -9.57
N TYR A 322 -27.51 7.09 -9.21
CA TYR A 322 -27.00 6.97 -7.84
C TYR A 322 -25.48 6.96 -7.89
N GLY A 323 -24.83 7.31 -6.80
CA GLY A 323 -23.36 7.32 -6.69
C GLY A 323 -22.88 8.23 -5.57
N SER A 324 -21.61 8.11 -5.26
CA SER A 324 -20.91 8.95 -4.28
C SER A 324 -19.53 9.34 -4.82
N PRO A 325 -19.08 10.58 -4.62
CA PRO A 325 -17.70 10.97 -4.91
C PRO A 325 -16.66 10.09 -4.20
N PHE A 326 -17.06 9.41 -3.12
CA PHE A 326 -16.20 8.54 -2.31
C PHE A 326 -16.14 7.09 -2.79
N ASP A 327 -16.81 6.72 -3.89
CA ASP A 327 -16.90 5.32 -4.33
C ASP A 327 -15.56 4.70 -4.73
N ASN A 328 -14.63 5.52 -5.20
CA ASN A 328 -13.30 5.09 -5.61
C ASN A 328 -12.18 5.56 -4.66
N LEU A 329 -12.53 6.10 -3.49
CA LEU A 329 -11.58 6.67 -2.54
C LEU A 329 -11.44 5.78 -1.31
N GLN A 330 -10.21 5.57 -0.84
CA GLN A 330 -9.98 4.87 0.42
C GLN A 330 -10.33 5.78 1.61
N PRO A 331 -10.90 5.21 2.69
CA PRO A 331 -11.20 3.79 2.93
C PRO A 331 -12.54 3.30 2.37
N TRP A 332 -13.41 4.18 1.85
CA TRP A 332 -14.79 3.83 1.41
C TRP A 332 -14.82 2.80 0.28
N ALA A 333 -13.91 2.90 -0.70
CA ALA A 333 -13.79 1.94 -1.81
C ALA A 333 -13.52 0.51 -1.34
N GLY A 334 -12.85 0.35 -0.21
CA GLY A 334 -12.53 -0.95 0.38
C GLY A 334 -13.64 -1.56 1.24
N MET A 335 -14.80 -0.88 1.39
CA MET A 335 -15.95 -1.43 2.12
C MET A 335 -16.73 -2.43 1.25
N VAL A 336 -16.17 -3.63 1.10
CA VAL A 336 -16.70 -4.67 0.21
C VAL A 336 -17.21 -5.89 0.97
N LYS A 337 -18.19 -6.58 0.38
CA LYS A 337 -18.78 -7.81 0.96
C LYS A 337 -17.85 -9.01 0.74
N SER A 338 -17.75 -9.87 1.74
CA SER A 338 -17.07 -11.16 1.64
C SER A 338 -17.68 -12.18 2.58
N GLU A 339 -17.65 -13.46 2.19
CA GLU A 339 -18.06 -14.57 3.06
C GLU A 339 -16.89 -14.94 3.98
N ARG A 340 -17.19 -15.00 5.28
CA ARG A 340 -16.21 -15.29 6.33
C ARG A 340 -16.81 -16.29 7.35
N THR A 341 -16.03 -16.68 8.34
CA THR A 341 -16.50 -17.58 9.42
C THR A 341 -17.74 -17.04 10.14
N GLY A 342 -17.81 -15.72 10.32
CA GLY A 342 -18.97 -15.01 10.89
C GLY A 342 -20.17 -14.87 9.96
N GLY A 343 -20.12 -15.34 8.72
CA GLY A 343 -21.13 -15.14 7.66
C GLY A 343 -20.74 -14.04 6.69
N THR A 344 -21.70 -13.40 6.04
CA THR A 344 -21.46 -12.29 5.12
C THR A 344 -21.02 -11.05 5.90
N MET A 345 -19.79 -10.60 5.67
CA MET A 345 -19.18 -9.47 6.35
C MET A 345 -18.82 -8.36 5.36
N VAL A 346 -18.69 -7.15 5.87
CA VAL A 346 -18.21 -5.98 5.14
C VAL A 346 -16.84 -5.59 5.69
N SER A 347 -15.83 -5.54 4.84
CA SER A 347 -14.50 -5.05 5.19
C SER A 347 -14.51 -3.54 5.42
N ILE A 348 -13.68 -3.08 6.34
CA ILE A 348 -13.36 -1.66 6.52
C ILE A 348 -11.83 -1.59 6.52
N PRO A 349 -11.18 -0.95 5.54
CA PRO A 349 -9.75 -0.71 5.54
C PRO A 349 -9.31 0.24 6.65
N LYS A 350 -8.08 0.09 7.13
CA LYS A 350 -7.47 1.01 8.09
C LYS A 350 -7.43 2.43 7.51
N PHE A 351 -7.72 3.39 8.34
CA PHE A 351 -7.61 4.81 8.06
C PHE A 351 -7.21 5.57 9.32
N TRP A 352 -6.80 6.80 9.14
CA TRP A 352 -6.47 7.70 10.24
C TRP A 352 -7.49 8.83 10.28
N TYR A 353 -7.69 9.38 11.47
CA TYR A 353 -8.66 10.46 11.63
C TYR A 353 -8.20 11.48 12.67
N LYS A 354 -8.73 12.69 12.55
CA LYS A 354 -8.54 13.76 13.51
C LYS A 354 -9.87 14.40 13.85
N LEU A 355 -10.10 14.60 15.15
CA LEU A 355 -11.23 15.35 15.67
C LEU A 355 -10.72 16.67 16.21
N THR A 356 -11.34 17.77 15.81
CA THR A 356 -11.02 19.10 16.32
C THR A 356 -12.26 19.75 16.87
N GLN A 357 -12.21 20.23 18.12
CA GLN A 357 -13.31 20.95 18.76
C GLN A 357 -13.45 22.35 18.18
N ASN A 358 -14.63 22.74 17.75
CA ASN A 358 -14.98 24.06 17.21
C ASN A 358 -16.14 24.66 18.00
N GLY A 359 -15.87 25.23 19.17
CA GLY A 359 -16.92 25.74 20.05
C GLY A 359 -17.91 24.64 20.46
N ARG A 360 -19.19 24.75 20.02
CA ARG A 360 -20.23 23.72 20.23
C ARG A 360 -20.19 22.60 19.18
N GLY A 361 -19.55 22.87 18.06
CA GLY A 361 -19.38 21.95 16.95
C GLY A 361 -18.01 21.28 16.95
N MET A 362 -17.68 20.63 15.83
CA MET A 362 -16.41 19.94 15.64
C MET A 362 -16.10 19.77 14.16
N SER A 363 -14.83 19.47 13.87
CA SER A 363 -14.41 19.01 12.56
C SER A 363 -13.89 17.58 12.65
N ILE A 364 -14.14 16.82 11.60
CA ILE A 364 -13.66 15.44 11.40
C ILE A 364 -12.85 15.42 10.11
N GLN A 365 -11.64 14.92 10.18
CA GLN A 365 -10.79 14.66 9.02
C GLN A 365 -10.47 13.18 8.97
N ILE A 366 -10.48 12.58 7.78
CA ILE A 366 -10.11 11.18 7.52
C ILE A 366 -8.96 11.18 6.54
N ALA A 367 -7.89 10.45 6.85
CA ALA A 367 -6.75 10.24 5.97
C ALA A 367 -6.63 8.76 5.59
N ASP A 368 -6.23 8.47 4.35
CA ASP A 368 -6.06 7.13 3.81
C ASP A 368 -4.77 6.45 4.30
N ARG A 369 -3.88 7.20 4.94
CA ARG A 369 -2.61 6.73 5.53
C ARG A 369 -2.24 7.55 6.75
N ALA A 370 -1.12 7.18 7.41
CA ALA A 370 -0.63 7.88 8.59
C ALA A 370 -0.29 9.35 8.29
N VAL A 371 -0.78 10.23 9.13
CA VAL A 371 -0.49 11.68 9.12
C VAL A 371 -0.18 12.10 10.54
N GLU A 372 0.80 12.97 10.73
CA GLU A 372 1.15 13.50 12.05
C GLU A 372 -0.05 14.19 12.71
N GLY A 373 -0.29 13.89 13.97
CA GLY A 373 -1.43 14.42 14.72
C GLY A 373 -2.77 13.76 14.44
N TYR A 374 -2.82 12.71 13.61
CA TYR A 374 -3.98 11.86 13.41
C TYR A 374 -3.87 10.58 14.23
N SER A 375 -5.01 10.06 14.65
CA SER A 375 -5.12 8.77 15.33
C SER A 375 -5.58 7.69 14.35
N VAL A 376 -5.09 6.48 14.51
CA VAL A 376 -5.65 5.31 13.81
C VAL A 376 -7.12 5.16 14.16
N SER A 377 -7.96 4.79 13.19
CA SER A 377 -9.40 4.58 13.40
C SER A 377 -9.66 3.57 14.52
N PRO A 378 -10.71 3.79 15.34
CA PRO A 378 -10.89 3.08 16.61
C PRO A 378 -10.97 1.56 16.51
N ALA A 379 -11.55 1.04 15.43
CA ALA A 379 -11.64 -0.41 15.23
C ALA A 379 -10.29 -1.05 14.83
N HIS A 380 -9.35 -0.28 14.28
CA HIS A 380 -8.07 -0.75 13.74
C HIS A 380 -6.88 -0.61 14.70
N MET A 381 -7.00 0.25 15.70
CA MET A 381 -5.92 0.52 16.64
C MET A 381 -5.47 -0.74 17.40
N ASP A 382 -4.27 -0.69 17.97
CA ASP A 382 -3.86 -1.68 18.97
C ASP A 382 -4.80 -1.60 20.18
N ARG A 383 -5.50 -2.69 20.44
CA ARG A 383 -6.51 -2.77 21.50
C ARG A 383 -5.98 -3.39 22.81
N GLY A 384 -4.67 -3.64 22.89
CA GLY A 384 -4.03 -4.28 24.02
C GLY A 384 -4.37 -5.77 24.13
N ASP A 385 -4.79 -6.40 23.04
CA ASP A 385 -5.12 -7.83 22.96
C ASP A 385 -3.96 -8.69 22.42
N GLY A 386 -2.79 -8.06 22.21
CA GLY A 386 -1.57 -8.72 21.72
C GLY A 386 -1.51 -8.89 20.20
N ASN A 387 -2.48 -8.36 19.46
CA ASN A 387 -2.55 -8.48 18.00
C ASN A 387 -2.11 -7.21 17.25
N GLY A 388 -1.75 -6.12 17.96
CA GLY A 388 -1.33 -4.86 17.36
C GLY A 388 -2.43 -4.16 16.56
N GLU A 389 -2.02 -3.24 15.68
CA GLU A 389 -2.92 -2.58 14.73
C GLU A 389 -3.35 -3.54 13.61
N ARG A 390 -4.54 -3.30 13.04
CA ARG A 390 -5.15 -4.13 12.01
C ARG A 390 -5.31 -3.33 10.73
N ASP A 391 -4.85 -3.85 9.59
CA ASP A 391 -5.01 -3.19 8.29
C ASP A 391 -6.44 -3.26 7.75
N VAL A 392 -7.20 -4.25 8.21
CA VAL A 392 -8.60 -4.43 7.87
C VAL A 392 -9.37 -5.03 9.05
N VAL A 393 -10.57 -4.54 9.26
CA VAL A 393 -11.54 -5.13 10.19
C VAL A 393 -12.84 -5.42 9.43
N TYR A 394 -13.71 -6.24 10.00
CA TYR A 394 -14.95 -6.61 9.33
C TYR A 394 -16.13 -6.42 10.28
N ILE A 395 -17.23 -5.88 9.74
CA ILE A 395 -18.51 -5.77 10.43
C ILE A 395 -19.54 -6.67 9.74
N GLY A 396 -20.42 -7.28 10.49
CA GLY A 396 -21.52 -8.06 9.93
C GLY A 396 -22.37 -7.23 8.96
N ARG A 397 -22.57 -7.72 7.72
CA ARG A 397 -23.51 -7.10 6.78
C ARG A 397 -24.90 -7.00 7.37
N TYR A 398 -25.36 -8.07 8.03
CA TYR A 398 -26.67 -8.18 8.66
C TYR A 398 -26.55 -8.19 10.17
N HIS A 399 -27.66 -7.97 10.85
CA HIS A 399 -27.79 -8.40 12.25
C HIS A 399 -27.52 -9.91 12.35
N CYS A 400 -27.16 -10.39 13.52
CA CYS A 400 -27.00 -11.81 13.72
C CYS A 400 -28.33 -12.55 13.53
N ASN A 401 -28.29 -13.68 12.82
CA ASN A 401 -29.43 -14.58 12.65
C ASN A 401 -29.54 -15.61 13.80
N GLY A 402 -30.41 -16.59 13.66
CA GLY A 402 -30.62 -17.64 14.66
C GLY A 402 -29.37 -18.44 15.07
N THR A 403 -28.31 -18.44 14.23
CA THR A 403 -27.02 -19.08 14.49
C THR A 403 -25.95 -18.11 14.99
N TYR A 404 -26.31 -16.88 15.32
CA TYR A 404 -25.41 -15.78 15.68
C TYR A 404 -24.45 -15.32 14.58
N LYS A 405 -24.63 -15.79 13.33
CA LYS A 405 -23.87 -15.34 12.18
C LYS A 405 -24.54 -14.15 11.50
N SER A 406 -23.75 -13.32 10.82
CA SER A 406 -24.24 -12.32 9.88
C SER A 406 -24.80 -13.03 8.64
N GLY A 407 -26.11 -13.13 8.55
CA GLY A 407 -26.78 -13.88 7.49
C GLY A 407 -28.24 -13.49 7.35
N THR A 408 -28.85 -13.89 6.24
CA THR A 408 -30.25 -13.64 5.93
C THR A 408 -31.20 -14.37 6.91
N GLY A 409 -32.50 -14.03 6.85
CA GLY A 409 -33.54 -14.58 7.71
C GLY A 409 -33.84 -13.71 8.93
N SER A 410 -34.61 -14.22 9.87
CA SER A 410 -35.04 -13.44 11.05
C SER A 410 -33.84 -13.03 11.93
N PRO A 411 -33.76 -11.75 12.33
CA PRO A 411 -32.70 -11.31 13.23
C PRO A 411 -32.84 -12.00 14.59
N ARG A 412 -31.71 -12.35 15.18
CA ARG A 412 -31.65 -12.86 16.55
C ARG A 412 -31.89 -11.72 17.51
N ALA A 413 -32.99 -11.75 18.20
CA ALA A 413 -33.34 -10.83 19.27
C ALA A 413 -33.69 -11.59 20.55
N ASN A 414 -34.11 -10.88 21.57
CA ASN A 414 -34.59 -11.46 22.82
C ASN A 414 -33.50 -12.22 23.61
N MET A 415 -32.32 -11.61 23.74
CA MET A 415 -31.22 -12.10 24.55
C MET A 415 -30.53 -10.96 25.29
N THR A 416 -29.83 -11.30 26.37
CA THR A 416 -28.95 -10.35 27.08
C THR A 416 -27.67 -10.07 26.27
N ARG A 417 -27.03 -8.92 26.50
CA ARG A 417 -25.77 -8.56 25.86
C ARG A 417 -24.67 -9.60 26.12
N SER A 418 -24.52 -10.05 27.36
CA SER A 418 -23.53 -11.08 27.73
C SER A 418 -23.78 -12.42 27.03
N SER A 419 -25.05 -12.82 26.84
CA SER A 419 -25.39 -14.02 26.08
C SER A 419 -25.04 -13.88 24.61
N ALA A 420 -25.32 -12.73 23.99
CA ALA A 420 -24.92 -12.45 22.62
C ALA A 420 -23.39 -12.50 22.47
N ARG A 421 -22.63 -11.80 23.35
CA ARG A 421 -21.17 -11.81 23.40
C ARG A 421 -20.60 -13.22 23.36
N SER A 422 -21.06 -14.07 24.29
CA SER A 422 -20.55 -15.45 24.43
C SER A 422 -20.84 -16.31 23.19
N ASN A 423 -22.07 -16.24 22.66
CA ASN A 423 -22.48 -17.05 21.52
C ASN A 423 -21.80 -16.60 20.22
N ILE A 424 -21.58 -15.30 20.04
CA ILE A 424 -20.84 -14.77 18.89
C ILE A 424 -19.37 -15.17 18.96
N HIS A 425 -18.73 -15.04 20.13
CA HIS A 425 -17.32 -15.40 20.29
C HIS A 425 -17.06 -16.90 20.10
N ASN A 426 -18.03 -17.76 20.39
CA ASN A 426 -17.93 -19.19 20.11
C ASN A 426 -17.83 -19.53 18.61
N LEU A 427 -18.08 -18.58 17.70
CA LEU A 427 -17.91 -18.78 16.26
C LEU A 427 -16.42 -18.79 15.84
N GLY A 428 -15.54 -18.15 16.61
CA GLY A 428 -14.11 -18.08 16.33
C GLY A 428 -13.36 -17.07 17.19
N SER A 429 -12.08 -17.29 17.41
CA SER A 429 -11.24 -16.48 18.31
C SER A 429 -11.10 -15.00 17.89
N THR A 430 -11.30 -14.69 16.62
CA THR A 430 -11.26 -13.32 16.10
C THR A 430 -12.64 -12.69 15.96
N ILE A 431 -13.71 -13.42 16.26
CA ILE A 431 -15.10 -12.98 16.11
C ILE A 431 -15.65 -12.49 17.44
N TRP A 432 -16.15 -11.27 17.44
CA TRP A 432 -16.65 -10.59 18.63
C TRP A 432 -18.01 -9.96 18.35
N GLN A 433 -18.77 -9.68 19.39
CA GLN A 433 -19.92 -8.80 19.27
C GLN A 433 -19.46 -7.40 18.86
N SER A 434 -20.20 -6.74 17.96
CA SER A 434 -19.88 -5.38 17.51
C SER A 434 -19.85 -4.42 18.70
N ASP A 435 -18.79 -3.61 18.75
CA ASP A 435 -18.48 -2.75 19.88
C ASP A 435 -18.56 -1.26 19.54
N PHE A 436 -18.36 -0.43 20.55
CA PHE A 436 -18.40 1.02 20.40
C PHE A 436 -17.31 1.55 19.47
N ALA A 437 -16.13 0.97 19.49
CA ALA A 437 -15.04 1.38 18.61
C ALA A 437 -15.38 1.12 17.13
N MET A 438 -15.96 -0.04 16.82
CA MET A 438 -16.45 -0.35 15.47
C MET A 438 -17.58 0.58 15.05
N ARG A 439 -18.55 0.81 15.94
CA ARG A 439 -19.66 1.72 15.65
C ARG A 439 -19.18 3.14 15.39
N PHE A 440 -18.25 3.62 16.21
CA PHE A 440 -17.67 4.95 16.05
C PHE A 440 -16.87 5.08 14.75
N THR A 441 -16.16 4.03 14.35
CA THR A 441 -15.48 3.96 13.05
C THR A 441 -16.45 4.15 11.89
N VAL A 442 -17.61 3.49 11.92
CA VAL A 442 -18.67 3.67 10.90
C VAL A 442 -19.25 5.09 10.94
N TRP A 443 -19.43 5.69 12.13
CA TRP A 443 -19.92 7.07 12.26
C TRP A 443 -18.99 8.09 11.60
N LEU A 444 -17.68 7.96 11.80
CA LEU A 444 -16.67 8.82 11.18
C LEU A 444 -16.79 8.80 9.65
N LEU A 445 -16.84 7.59 9.08
CA LEU A 445 -16.95 7.38 7.63
C LEU A 445 -18.25 8.00 7.07
N TYR A 446 -19.38 7.75 7.74
CA TYR A 446 -20.65 8.29 7.31
C TYR A 446 -20.68 9.83 7.34
N ILE A 447 -20.20 10.47 8.43
CA ILE A 447 -20.24 11.93 8.57
C ILE A 447 -19.44 12.60 7.47
N VAL A 448 -18.23 12.14 7.20
CA VAL A 448 -17.38 12.74 6.15
C VAL A 448 -17.97 12.51 4.75
N GLU A 449 -18.58 11.36 4.50
CA GLU A 449 -19.22 11.08 3.21
C GLU A 449 -20.50 11.87 3.00
N PHE A 450 -21.41 11.89 3.98
CA PHE A 450 -22.75 12.45 3.81
C PHE A 450 -22.90 13.90 4.28
N CYS A 451 -21.99 14.40 5.09
CA CYS A 451 -22.04 15.75 5.65
C CYS A 451 -23.39 16.12 6.26
N ASP A 452 -24.01 15.17 6.96
CA ASP A 452 -25.32 15.38 7.61
C ASP A 452 -25.51 14.39 8.76
N TRP A 453 -25.99 14.86 9.90
CA TRP A 453 -26.35 14.01 11.02
C TRP A 453 -27.54 13.09 10.70
N ASN A 454 -28.47 13.55 9.85
CA ASN A 454 -29.72 12.85 9.57
C ASN A 454 -29.55 11.74 8.54
N SER A 455 -29.11 10.57 9.00
CA SER A 455 -28.93 9.38 8.17
C SER A 455 -30.23 8.90 7.52
N GLN A 456 -31.34 9.05 8.21
CA GLN A 456 -32.67 8.65 7.72
C GLN A 456 -33.13 9.53 6.55
N ALA A 457 -32.96 10.85 6.64
CA ALA A 457 -33.31 11.76 5.54
C ALA A 457 -32.36 11.59 4.33
N LYS A 458 -31.08 11.24 4.57
CA LYS A 458 -30.10 11.06 3.49
C LYS A 458 -30.23 9.71 2.80
N ILE A 459 -30.45 8.62 3.52
CA ILE A 459 -30.41 7.26 2.96
C ILE A 459 -31.80 6.62 2.93
N GLY A 460 -32.58 6.74 4.01
CA GLY A 460 -33.92 6.18 4.12
C GLY A 460 -34.38 5.97 5.57
N TYR A 461 -35.67 6.02 5.80
CA TYR A 461 -36.26 5.90 7.13
C TYR A 461 -36.17 4.48 7.72
N GLY A 462 -35.96 3.46 6.88
CA GLY A 462 -35.90 2.09 7.35
C GLY A 462 -37.21 1.53 7.86
N CYS A 463 -37.14 0.48 8.64
CA CYS A 463 -38.29 -0.29 9.15
C CYS A 463 -39.13 0.42 10.21
N GLY A 464 -38.91 1.67 10.54
CA GLY A 464 -39.43 2.36 11.73
C GLY A 464 -40.92 2.36 11.98
N ASN A 465 -41.77 1.78 11.11
CA ASN A 465 -43.22 1.70 11.26
C ASN A 465 -43.77 0.28 11.05
N ASN A 466 -43.05 -0.74 11.53
CA ASN A 466 -43.52 -2.13 11.52
C ASN A 466 -43.90 -2.61 12.93
N SER A 467 -44.69 -3.66 13.01
CA SER A 467 -45.12 -4.27 14.28
C SER A 467 -44.21 -5.38 14.79
N SER A 468 -43.25 -5.81 13.96
CA SER A 468 -42.30 -6.90 14.28
C SER A 468 -41.04 -6.80 13.45
N PRO A 469 -39.92 -7.44 13.87
CA PRO A 469 -38.71 -7.55 13.07
C PRO A 469 -38.97 -8.22 11.72
N GLN A 470 -38.29 -7.76 10.71
CA GLN A 470 -38.35 -8.30 9.34
C GLN A 470 -37.14 -9.20 9.05
N SER A 471 -37.34 -10.18 8.14
CA SER A 471 -36.22 -11.02 7.69
C SER A 471 -35.17 -10.18 6.97
N MET A 472 -33.90 -10.39 7.31
CA MET A 472 -32.75 -9.74 6.69
C MET A 472 -32.44 -10.28 5.30
N GLY A 473 -31.66 -9.54 4.52
CA GLY A 473 -31.39 -9.80 3.10
C GLY A 473 -32.29 -8.98 2.18
N TYR A 474 -33.05 -8.05 2.73
CA TYR A 474 -33.96 -7.20 1.96
C TYR A 474 -33.24 -6.19 1.05
N THR A 475 -31.94 -5.96 1.24
CA THR A 475 -31.12 -5.10 0.37
C THR A 475 -30.24 -5.88 -0.60
N ASP A 476 -30.34 -7.22 -0.66
CA ASP A 476 -29.45 -8.06 -1.48
C ASP A 476 -29.60 -7.81 -2.97
N SER A 477 -30.78 -7.43 -3.42
CA SER A 477 -31.07 -7.10 -4.81
C SER A 477 -30.79 -5.65 -5.19
N MET A 478 -30.32 -4.80 -4.25
CA MET A 478 -30.00 -3.41 -4.57
C MET A 478 -28.77 -3.34 -5.49
N PRO A 479 -28.83 -2.56 -6.57
CA PRO A 479 -27.72 -2.42 -7.51
C PRO A 479 -26.56 -1.58 -6.97
N TYR A 480 -26.74 -0.90 -5.85
CA TYR A 480 -25.78 0.00 -5.25
C TYR A 480 -25.63 -0.25 -3.75
N HIS A 481 -24.44 -0.10 -3.23
CA HIS A 481 -24.07 -0.42 -1.84
C HIS A 481 -24.68 0.51 -0.78
N THR A 482 -25.35 1.59 -1.16
CA THR A 482 -25.92 2.59 -0.24
C THR A 482 -27.30 3.06 -0.74
N GLY A 483 -28.31 3.00 0.10
CA GLY A 483 -29.65 3.44 -0.26
C GLY A 483 -30.77 2.68 0.44
N THR A 484 -31.95 2.71 -0.17
CA THR A 484 -33.15 2.04 0.31
C THR A 484 -33.88 1.30 -0.81
N THR A 485 -34.50 0.18 -0.48
CA THR A 485 -35.40 -0.56 -1.39
C THR A 485 -36.78 0.07 -1.50
N GLN A 486 -37.05 1.15 -0.77
CA GLN A 486 -38.29 1.91 -0.86
C GLN A 486 -38.22 2.89 -2.05
N SER A 487 -39.37 3.25 -2.61
CA SER A 487 -39.50 4.21 -3.72
C SER A 487 -39.18 5.66 -3.33
N SER A 488 -39.05 5.94 -2.05
CA SER A 488 -38.64 7.22 -1.49
C SER A 488 -37.93 7.03 -0.16
N ARG A 489 -36.97 7.90 0.15
CA ARG A 489 -36.26 7.91 1.44
C ARG A 489 -37.16 8.19 2.62
N THR A 490 -38.28 8.88 2.40
CA THR A 490 -39.27 9.20 3.44
C THR A 490 -40.36 8.13 3.61
N THR A 491 -40.28 7.05 2.84
CA THR A 491 -41.20 5.91 3.00
C THR A 491 -40.62 4.94 4.02
N TYR A 492 -41.39 4.63 5.05
CA TYR A 492 -41.04 3.59 5.99
C TYR A 492 -41.11 2.22 5.33
N GLY A 493 -40.17 1.37 5.64
CA GLY A 493 -40.08 0.00 5.16
C GLY A 493 -38.68 -0.50 5.28
N CYS A 494 -38.47 -1.76 5.68
CA CYS A 494 -37.15 -2.34 5.78
C CYS A 494 -36.46 -2.33 4.42
N GLY A 495 -35.19 -2.01 4.39
CA GLY A 495 -34.46 -1.96 3.14
C GLY A 495 -33.40 -0.87 3.07
N THR A 496 -32.85 -0.44 4.19
CA THR A 496 -31.74 0.50 4.19
C THR A 496 -30.39 -0.21 4.27
N GLN A 497 -29.40 0.30 3.55
CA GLN A 497 -28.01 -0.07 3.76
C GLN A 497 -27.07 1.14 3.56
N TYR A 498 -25.97 1.16 4.28
CA TYR A 498 -24.86 2.05 4.12
C TYR A 498 -23.59 1.24 3.83
N ARG A 499 -22.98 1.48 2.67
CA ARG A 499 -21.75 0.81 2.25
C ARG A 499 -21.80 -0.71 2.48
N ASN A 500 -22.85 -1.35 1.94
CA ASN A 500 -23.13 -2.79 2.08
C ASN A 500 -23.55 -3.26 3.49
N ILE A 501 -23.59 -2.40 4.51
CA ILE A 501 -24.05 -2.77 5.84
C ILE A 501 -25.55 -2.51 5.91
N GLU A 502 -26.35 -3.58 6.01
CA GLU A 502 -27.80 -3.53 6.06
C GLU A 502 -28.28 -3.25 7.48
N GLY A 503 -29.27 -2.39 7.64
CA GLY A 503 -30.00 -2.23 8.89
C GLY A 503 -29.19 -1.61 10.04
N LEU A 504 -28.36 -0.58 9.79
CA LEU A 504 -27.60 0.10 10.86
C LEU A 504 -28.50 0.91 11.81
N TRP A 505 -29.72 1.27 11.39
CA TRP A 505 -30.71 2.02 12.18
C TRP A 505 -32.15 1.58 11.91
N ASP A 506 -32.35 0.43 11.30
CA ASP A 506 -33.67 -0.16 11.11
C ASP A 506 -33.71 -1.60 11.65
N ASN A 507 -34.89 -2.21 11.66
CA ASN A 507 -35.19 -3.58 12.01
C ASN A 507 -35.05 -3.90 13.51
N VAL A 508 -33.86 -4.11 14.05
CA VAL A 508 -33.62 -4.29 15.50
C VAL A 508 -32.45 -3.41 15.95
N LEU A 509 -32.51 -2.96 17.20
CA LEU A 509 -31.42 -2.31 17.87
C LEU A 509 -30.24 -3.31 18.03
N ASP A 510 -29.01 -2.84 17.92
CA ASP A 510 -27.83 -3.66 18.17
C ASP A 510 -27.30 -3.45 19.60
N TRP A 511 -27.19 -4.51 20.41
CA TRP A 511 -26.36 -4.46 21.59
C TRP A 511 -24.95 -4.02 21.21
N CYS A 512 -24.47 -2.94 21.86
CA CYS A 512 -23.13 -2.40 21.65
C CYS A 512 -22.19 -2.87 22.76
N ASP A 513 -21.14 -3.61 22.41
CA ASP A 513 -20.17 -4.10 23.37
C ASP A 513 -18.95 -3.16 23.51
N GLY A 514 -17.95 -3.52 24.30
CA GLY A 514 -16.77 -2.69 24.54
C GLY A 514 -17.05 -1.36 25.24
N CYS A 515 -18.25 -1.22 25.79
CA CYS A 515 -18.64 -0.02 26.55
C CYS A 515 -19.69 -0.35 27.61
N TYR A 516 -19.76 0.45 28.64
CA TYR A 516 -20.83 0.40 29.63
C TYR A 516 -21.08 1.78 30.24
N ASN A 517 -22.24 1.93 30.86
CA ASN A 517 -22.63 3.12 31.62
C ASN A 517 -22.62 2.80 33.12
N ASN A 518 -22.04 3.67 33.91
CA ASN A 518 -22.08 3.62 35.37
C ASN A 518 -22.29 5.03 35.93
N GLY A 519 -22.15 5.20 37.26
CA GLY A 519 -22.28 6.52 37.90
C GLY A 519 -21.34 7.59 37.35
N ASP A 520 -20.20 7.19 36.76
CA ASP A 520 -19.22 8.10 36.15
C ASP A 520 -19.45 8.32 34.65
N GLY A 521 -20.55 7.79 34.09
CA GLY A 521 -20.98 7.95 32.72
C GLY A 521 -20.50 6.83 31.79
N LEU A 522 -20.17 7.18 30.54
CA LEU A 522 -19.69 6.27 29.52
C LEU A 522 -18.27 5.80 29.85
N ASN A 523 -18.09 4.48 29.86
CA ASN A 523 -16.78 3.82 30.00
C ASN A 523 -16.50 2.98 28.75
N ILE A 524 -15.26 2.97 28.28
CA ILE A 524 -14.79 2.22 27.11
C ILE A 524 -13.85 1.11 27.54
N ILE A 525 -14.07 -0.08 27.03
CA ILE A 525 -13.19 -1.24 27.15
C ILE A 525 -12.62 -1.51 25.76
N LEU A 526 -11.32 -1.34 25.57
CA LEU A 526 -10.68 -1.53 24.25
C LEU A 526 -10.43 -3.00 23.95
N ASN A 527 -9.85 -3.73 24.89
CA ASN A 527 -9.48 -5.13 24.72
C ASN A 527 -10.74 -6.03 24.69
N PRO A 528 -11.01 -6.71 23.55
CA PRO A 528 -12.21 -7.54 23.40
C PRO A 528 -12.29 -8.70 24.40
N THR A 529 -11.13 -9.21 24.85
CA THR A 529 -11.08 -10.29 25.85
C THR A 529 -11.58 -9.87 27.24
N ASN A 530 -11.62 -8.56 27.49
CA ASN A 530 -12.04 -7.94 28.75
C ASN A 530 -13.48 -7.38 28.71
N PHE A 531 -14.21 -7.57 27.62
CA PHE A 531 -15.58 -7.04 27.50
C PHE A 531 -16.47 -7.50 28.63
N SER A 532 -17.11 -6.55 29.28
CA SER A 532 -17.97 -6.76 30.43
C SER A 532 -19.17 -5.82 30.43
N ASP A 533 -20.13 -6.10 31.31
CA ASP A 533 -21.35 -5.31 31.41
C ASP A 533 -21.31 -4.22 32.51
N GLY A 534 -20.12 -3.94 33.08
CA GLY A 534 -20.08 -2.89 34.12
C GLY A 534 -18.74 -2.68 34.81
N SER A 535 -17.62 -3.23 34.28
CA SER A 535 -16.29 -3.07 34.90
C SER A 535 -15.16 -3.11 33.86
N GLY A 536 -13.97 -2.68 34.27
CA GLY A 536 -12.73 -2.84 33.48
C GLY A 536 -12.53 -1.80 32.37
N GLY A 537 -13.41 -0.79 32.26
CA GLY A 537 -13.30 0.26 31.26
C GLY A 537 -12.67 1.55 31.79
N THR A 538 -12.33 2.43 30.87
CA THR A 538 -11.85 3.80 31.16
C THR A 538 -13.02 4.79 31.00
N ALA A 539 -13.25 5.61 32.04
CA ALA A 539 -14.32 6.61 32.04
C ALA A 539 -14.02 7.74 31.04
N VAL A 540 -14.96 8.01 30.15
CA VAL A 540 -14.91 9.11 29.16
C VAL A 540 -15.58 10.36 29.71
N GLY A 541 -16.66 10.20 30.43
CA GLY A 541 -17.49 11.26 31.02
C GLY A 541 -18.99 10.98 30.88
N VAL A 542 -19.79 11.86 31.42
CA VAL A 542 -21.27 11.74 31.39
C VAL A 542 -21.81 12.43 30.14
N PRO A 543 -22.35 11.70 29.16
CA PRO A 543 -23.03 12.30 28.03
C PRO A 543 -24.33 12.99 28.49
N SER A 544 -24.67 14.12 27.86
CA SER A 544 -25.97 14.76 28.08
C SER A 544 -27.09 13.86 27.58
N ASN A 545 -28.12 13.72 28.37
CA ASN A 545 -29.31 12.91 28.09
C ASN A 545 -30.32 13.67 27.25
N GLY A 546 -30.80 13.08 26.16
CA GLY A 546 -31.82 13.63 25.27
C GLY A 546 -31.31 13.83 23.84
N TRP A 547 -31.78 14.88 23.19
CA TRP A 547 -31.42 15.25 21.80
C TRP A 547 -30.16 16.13 21.79
N PRO A 548 -28.99 15.62 21.41
CA PRO A 548 -27.73 16.38 21.49
C PRO A 548 -27.80 17.66 20.66
N SER A 549 -27.38 18.77 21.26
CA SER A 549 -27.27 20.09 20.63
C SER A 549 -25.85 20.64 20.68
N ALA A 550 -24.94 19.97 21.38
CA ALA A 550 -23.51 20.23 21.36
C ALA A 550 -22.74 18.94 21.70
N PHE A 551 -21.55 18.83 21.18
CA PHE A 551 -20.64 17.72 21.45
C PHE A 551 -19.31 18.22 22.00
N GLY A 552 -18.64 17.39 22.78
CA GLY A 552 -17.30 17.61 23.26
C GLY A 552 -16.37 16.48 22.80
N VAL A 553 -15.23 16.86 22.26
CA VAL A 553 -14.18 15.90 21.90
C VAL A 553 -13.49 15.43 23.19
N LYS A 554 -13.33 14.13 23.35
CA LYS A 554 -12.70 13.42 24.46
C LYS A 554 -11.58 12.55 23.95
N THR A 555 -10.47 12.47 24.69
CA THR A 555 -9.29 11.66 24.34
C THR A 555 -8.94 10.62 25.41
N ASN A 556 -9.64 10.65 26.54
CA ASN A 556 -9.37 9.80 27.70
C ASN A 556 -9.96 8.38 27.60
N GLY A 557 -10.74 8.05 26.58
CA GLY A 557 -11.33 6.71 26.38
C GLY A 557 -10.47 5.75 25.57
N GLY A 558 -9.19 6.07 25.33
CA GLY A 558 -8.26 5.26 24.55
C GLY A 558 -8.18 5.63 23.07
N PHE A 559 -9.14 6.38 22.55
CA PHE A 559 -9.12 7.01 21.23
C PHE A 559 -9.89 8.34 21.27
N PRO A 560 -9.60 9.30 20.39
CA PRO A 560 -10.38 10.52 20.26
C PRO A 560 -11.82 10.20 19.86
N MET A 561 -12.80 10.68 20.63
CA MET A 561 -14.23 10.49 20.37
C MET A 561 -15.02 11.73 20.71
N PHE A 562 -16.25 11.81 20.26
CA PHE A 562 -17.19 12.85 20.68
C PHE A 562 -18.32 12.26 21.52
N ILE A 563 -18.73 12.99 22.54
CA ILE A 563 -19.92 12.69 23.32
C ILE A 563 -20.79 13.96 23.47
N PRO A 564 -22.12 13.84 23.62
CA PRO A 564 -22.97 14.97 23.88
C PRO A 564 -22.62 15.74 25.16
N THR A 565 -22.51 17.05 25.05
CA THR A 565 -22.29 17.96 26.20
C THR A 565 -23.49 18.86 26.50
N SER A 566 -24.46 18.89 25.60
CA SER A 566 -25.73 19.59 25.78
C SER A 566 -26.85 18.88 24.99
N ALA A 567 -28.07 18.90 25.47
CA ALA A 567 -29.22 18.27 24.83
C ALA A 567 -30.42 19.22 24.90
N SER A 568 -30.69 19.90 23.80
CA SER A 568 -31.85 20.82 23.61
C SER A 568 -32.38 20.77 22.17
N GLY A 569 -32.04 19.73 21.42
CA GLY A 569 -32.50 19.48 20.06
C GLY A 569 -33.83 18.72 19.98
N ASN A 570 -34.14 18.25 18.79
CA ASN A 570 -35.23 17.35 18.46
C ASN A 570 -34.87 16.52 17.20
N GLU A 571 -35.78 15.71 16.70
CA GLU A 571 -35.60 14.83 15.53
C GLU A 571 -35.29 15.55 14.22
N ALA A 572 -35.36 16.87 14.16
CA ALA A 572 -35.11 17.67 12.96
C ALA A 572 -33.94 18.64 13.12
N THR A 573 -33.30 18.69 14.29
CA THR A 573 -32.28 19.69 14.59
C THR A 573 -31.03 19.06 15.20
N TYR A 574 -29.90 19.71 14.99
CA TYR A 574 -28.58 19.30 15.49
C TYR A 574 -28.22 17.86 15.04
N SER A 575 -27.94 16.95 15.99
CA SER A 575 -27.64 15.55 15.64
C SER A 575 -28.89 14.71 15.30
N CYS A 576 -30.09 15.22 15.53
CA CYS A 576 -31.41 14.63 15.25
C CYS A 576 -31.68 13.21 15.81
N ASP A 577 -30.69 12.49 16.30
CA ASP A 577 -30.80 11.21 16.98
C ASP A 577 -30.61 11.38 18.48
N SER A 578 -31.49 10.76 19.31
CA SER A 578 -31.40 10.94 20.75
C SER A 578 -30.33 10.07 21.39
N TRP A 579 -29.69 10.61 22.42
CA TRP A 579 -28.81 9.88 23.33
C TRP A 579 -29.50 9.77 24.69
N ASN A 580 -29.95 8.57 24.99
CA ASN A 580 -30.56 8.33 26.29
C ASN A 580 -29.50 7.82 27.25
N PHE A 581 -29.12 8.65 28.21
CA PHE A 581 -28.06 8.35 29.17
C PHE A 581 -28.58 8.62 30.60
N GLY A 582 -28.53 7.61 31.46
CA GLY A 582 -28.94 7.71 32.86
C GLY A 582 -28.15 6.76 33.73
N SER A 583 -28.18 6.96 35.03
CA SER A 583 -27.31 6.25 35.98
C SER A 583 -27.68 4.78 36.27
N SER A 584 -28.80 4.29 35.74
CA SER A 584 -29.40 3.06 36.28
C SER A 584 -29.11 1.79 35.50
N TYR A 585 -28.66 1.86 34.25
CA TYR A 585 -28.50 0.69 33.40
C TYR A 585 -27.14 0.67 32.65
N PRO A 586 -26.37 -0.45 32.70
CA PRO A 586 -25.01 -0.44 32.20
C PRO A 586 -24.88 -0.72 30.71
N CYS A 587 -25.80 -1.46 30.07
CA CYS A 587 -25.59 -1.98 28.73
C CYS A 587 -26.14 -1.06 27.66
N LEU A 588 -25.26 -0.58 26.77
CA LEU A 588 -25.63 0.25 25.64
C LEU A 588 -26.17 -0.58 24.47
N TYR A 589 -27.08 0.01 23.73
CA TYR A 589 -27.51 -0.42 22.41
C TYR A 589 -27.60 0.78 21.47
N VAL A 590 -27.51 0.53 20.17
CA VAL A 590 -27.39 1.56 19.14
C VAL A 590 -28.29 1.29 17.93
N GLY A 591 -28.50 2.32 17.11
CA GLY A 591 -29.33 2.24 15.92
C GLY A 591 -30.83 2.26 16.25
N GLY A 592 -31.68 2.08 15.25
CA GLY A 592 -33.15 2.09 15.41
C GLY A 592 -33.75 0.70 15.37
N ASN A 593 -35.05 0.60 15.59
CA ASN A 593 -35.80 -0.63 15.45
C ASN A 593 -37.10 -0.45 14.65
N TYR A 594 -37.77 -1.56 14.36
CA TYR A 594 -38.98 -1.65 13.54
C TYR A 594 -40.18 -0.81 14.05
N GLY A 595 -40.16 -0.36 15.29
CA GLY A 595 -41.31 0.36 15.92
C GLY A 595 -41.03 1.82 16.29
N ARG A 596 -39.91 2.40 15.85
CA ARG A 596 -39.42 3.70 16.31
C ARG A 596 -39.30 4.76 15.23
N ASN A 597 -40.19 5.01 14.41
CA ASN A 597 -40.31 6.13 13.46
C ASN A 597 -38.99 6.83 13.08
N SER A 598 -38.97 8.15 13.00
CA SER A 598 -37.83 9.01 12.64
C SER A 598 -36.89 9.39 13.80
N TYR A 599 -37.03 8.77 14.97
CA TYR A 599 -36.31 9.17 16.19
C TYR A 599 -34.94 8.48 16.34
N ASP A 600 -34.72 7.41 15.64
CA ASP A 600 -33.60 6.49 15.84
C ASP A 600 -32.83 6.29 14.53
N GLY A 601 -31.90 7.19 14.23
CA GLY A 601 -30.99 7.04 13.09
C GLY A 601 -29.66 6.34 13.47
N LEU A 602 -28.67 6.56 12.65
CA LEU A 602 -27.34 5.96 12.79
C LEU A 602 -26.66 6.29 14.13
N PHE A 603 -26.92 7.49 14.68
CA PHE A 603 -26.28 8.02 15.89
C PHE A 603 -27.09 7.81 17.17
N TYR A 604 -28.19 7.11 17.08
CA TYR A 604 -29.01 6.82 18.27
C TYR A 604 -28.22 5.91 19.23
N VAL A 605 -28.22 6.32 20.50
CA VAL A 605 -27.63 5.59 21.63
C VAL A 605 -28.61 5.53 22.77
N SER A 606 -28.80 4.36 23.35
CA SER A 606 -29.56 4.18 24.56
C SER A 606 -29.01 3.04 25.39
N TYR A 607 -29.61 2.72 26.51
CA TYR A 607 -29.12 1.72 27.44
C TYR A 607 -30.24 0.89 28.07
N TYR A 608 -29.85 -0.29 28.55
CA TYR A 608 -30.75 -1.21 29.24
C TYR A 608 -30.02 -1.99 30.33
N SER A 609 -30.80 -2.67 31.21
CA SER A 609 -30.20 -3.51 32.26
C SER A 609 -29.42 -4.67 31.66
N ALA A 610 -28.32 -5.08 32.30
CA ALA A 610 -27.52 -6.22 31.90
C ALA A 610 -28.28 -7.55 31.85
N SER A 611 -29.34 -7.67 32.67
CA SER A 611 -30.22 -8.85 32.69
C SER A 611 -31.42 -8.74 31.74
N SER A 612 -31.57 -7.62 31.06
CA SER A 612 -32.71 -7.40 30.17
C SER A 612 -32.55 -8.04 28.81
N TYR A 613 -33.66 -8.39 28.22
CA TYR A 613 -33.83 -8.88 26.87
C TYR A 613 -35.11 -8.32 26.27
N SER A 614 -35.12 -8.11 24.95
CA SER A 614 -36.27 -7.58 24.25
C SER A 614 -36.32 -8.11 22.82
N GLY A 615 -37.54 -8.35 22.31
CA GLY A 615 -37.73 -8.73 20.91
C GLY A 615 -37.30 -7.66 19.89
N SER A 616 -37.08 -6.43 20.37
CA SER A 616 -36.59 -5.31 19.54
C SER A 616 -35.09 -5.07 19.65
N ILE A 617 -34.36 -5.82 20.48
CA ILE A 617 -32.92 -5.70 20.65
C ILE A 617 -32.24 -7.00 20.19
N GLY A 618 -31.45 -6.89 19.17
CA GLY A 618 -30.62 -7.94 18.59
C GLY A 618 -29.12 -7.69 18.83
N CYS A 619 -28.32 -8.23 17.97
CA CYS A 619 -26.87 -8.06 17.98
C CYS A 619 -26.31 -8.10 16.56
N ARG A 620 -25.14 -7.52 16.40
CA ARG A 620 -24.31 -7.58 15.21
C ARG A 620 -22.93 -8.04 15.62
N LEU A 621 -22.25 -8.78 14.75
CA LEU A 621 -20.88 -9.23 15.02
C LEU A 621 -19.87 -8.38 14.26
N GLN A 622 -18.64 -8.45 14.72
CA GLN A 622 -17.44 -7.96 14.05
C GLN A 622 -16.37 -9.05 14.02
N GLU A 623 -15.45 -8.96 13.11
CA GLU A 623 -14.24 -9.77 13.10
C GLU A 623 -13.04 -8.83 13.16
N LEU A 624 -12.16 -9.08 14.14
CA LEU A 624 -10.90 -8.39 14.36
C LEU A 624 -9.78 -9.38 14.07
N PRO A 625 -9.27 -9.46 12.84
CA PRO A 625 -8.18 -10.34 12.49
C PRO A 625 -6.94 -10.04 13.34
N ASN A 626 -6.04 -11.01 13.47
CA ASN A 626 -4.73 -10.75 14.06
C ASN A 626 -4.02 -9.73 13.16
N GLY A 627 -3.43 -8.72 13.74
CA GLY A 627 -2.60 -7.75 13.04
C GLY A 627 -1.39 -8.46 12.41
N GLY A 628 -0.86 -7.88 11.36
CA GLY A 628 0.44 -8.31 10.84
C GLY A 628 1.51 -8.01 11.89
N VAL A 629 2.29 -9.03 12.26
CA VAL A 629 3.49 -8.90 13.09
C VAL A 629 4.61 -8.31 12.25
#